data_316ef23fd3191c609d9df7639200754d
#
_entry.id   316ef23fd3191c609d9df7639200754d
#
_cell.length_a   1.000
_cell.length_b   1.000
_cell.length_c   1.000
_cell.angle_alpha   90.00
_cell.angle_beta   90.00
_cell.angle_gamma   90.00
#
_symmetry.space_group_name_H-M   'P 1'
#
loop_
_entity.id
_entity.type
_entity.pdbx_description
1 polymer ?
#
loop_
_entity_poly.entity_id
_entity_poly.type
_entity_poly.pdbx_seq_one_letter_code
_entity_poly.pdbx_strand_id
1 'polypeptide(L)'
;FNMDPGPVWREMDAPDRVGIAEAKHIAGLYTFLDDMRGRFPDILQENCASGGRRIDLEMNARAHVYCRSDYFIGQKPNDTAFILGQNATLNLTPYLPFQGCEFNCVPVNDDYAAFSIISSGTVITPSDFDGGIIRRKITDAETAWFKKVFDVAVRMRPFYMGDFYPLTDETGAGNDVWCAWQCDRPD
;
A
#
# COMPACT_ATOMS: atom_id res chain seq x y z
N PHE A 1 7.16 -1.42 -12.54
CA PHE A 1 6.90 -2.28 -13.70
C PHE A 1 6.26 -3.59 -13.22
N ASN A 2 5.12 -3.98 -13.81
CA ASN A 2 4.35 -5.17 -13.46
C ASN A 2 4.59 -6.30 -14.47
N MET A 3 5.84 -6.55 -14.80
CA MET A 3 6.24 -7.64 -15.67
C MET A 3 7.12 -8.63 -14.92
N ASP A 4 7.14 -9.87 -15.35
CA ASP A 4 8.10 -10.86 -14.85
C ASP A 4 9.38 -10.81 -15.72
N PRO A 5 10.48 -10.25 -15.22
CA PRO A 5 11.73 -10.19 -15.97
C PRO A 5 12.54 -11.48 -15.90
N GLY A 6 12.15 -12.44 -15.06
CA GLY A 6 12.92 -13.66 -14.80
C GLY A 6 13.28 -14.46 -16.04
N PRO A 7 12.38 -14.66 -17.03
CA PRO A 7 12.75 -15.33 -18.28
C PRO A 7 13.88 -14.62 -19.03
N VAL A 8 13.81 -13.29 -19.15
CA VAL A 8 14.83 -12.49 -19.84
C VAL A 8 16.16 -12.55 -19.11
N TRP A 9 16.17 -12.46 -17.78
CA TRP A 9 17.40 -12.58 -17.00
C TRP A 9 18.09 -13.94 -17.21
N ARG A 10 17.30 -15.03 -17.17
CA ARG A 10 17.83 -16.38 -17.41
C ARG A 10 18.41 -16.57 -18.81
N GLU A 11 17.83 -15.93 -19.82
CA GLU A 11 18.34 -15.95 -21.18
C GLU A 11 19.64 -15.14 -21.34
N MET A 12 19.79 -14.08 -20.56
CA MET A 12 21.00 -13.21 -20.58
C MET A 12 22.16 -13.78 -19.79
N ASP A 13 21.91 -14.70 -18.87
CA ASP A 13 22.95 -15.27 -18.01
C ASP A 13 23.72 -16.39 -18.71
N ALA A 14 25.04 -16.38 -18.56
CA ALA A 14 25.83 -17.54 -18.92
C ALA A 14 25.62 -18.68 -17.90
N PRO A 15 25.76 -19.96 -18.29
CA PRO A 15 25.49 -21.10 -17.39
C PRO A 15 26.32 -21.09 -16.08
N ASP A 16 27.51 -20.51 -16.10
CA ASP A 16 28.41 -20.37 -14.96
C ASP A 16 28.16 -19.10 -14.12
N ARG A 17 27.17 -18.28 -14.49
CA ARG A 17 26.92 -16.96 -13.89
C ARG A 17 25.42 -16.66 -13.76
N VAL A 18 24.67 -17.63 -13.37
CA VAL A 18 23.23 -17.46 -13.14
C VAL A 18 22.97 -16.45 -12.01
N GLY A 19 22.07 -15.47 -12.29
CA GLY A 19 21.71 -14.38 -11.38
C GLY A 19 22.46 -13.06 -11.62
N ILE A 20 23.45 -13.02 -12.52
CA ILE A 20 24.20 -11.79 -12.80
C ILE A 20 23.34 -10.73 -13.49
N ALA A 21 22.46 -11.13 -14.40
CA ALA A 21 21.56 -10.19 -15.09
C ALA A 21 20.59 -9.54 -14.09
N GLU A 22 20.02 -10.31 -13.17
CA GLU A 22 19.18 -9.81 -12.08
C GLU A 22 19.96 -8.84 -11.17
N ALA A 23 21.12 -9.23 -10.70
CA ALA A 23 21.97 -8.38 -9.85
C ALA A 23 22.30 -7.04 -10.49
N LYS A 24 22.65 -7.04 -11.79
CA LYS A 24 22.90 -5.82 -12.55
C LYS A 24 21.66 -4.96 -12.71
N HIS A 25 20.48 -5.58 -12.93
CA HIS A 25 19.23 -4.86 -13.02
C HIS A 25 18.89 -4.15 -11.71
N ILE A 26 19.03 -4.85 -10.57
CA ILE A 26 18.75 -4.29 -9.25
C ILE A 26 19.71 -3.15 -8.93
N ALA A 27 21.02 -3.32 -9.18
CA ALA A 27 22.01 -2.27 -8.99
C ALA A 27 21.70 -1.03 -9.86
N GLY A 28 21.32 -1.26 -11.12
CA GLY A 28 20.92 -0.20 -12.04
C GLY A 28 19.65 0.52 -11.60
N LEU A 29 18.66 -0.20 -11.05
CA LEU A 29 17.46 0.39 -10.50
C LEU A 29 17.77 1.31 -9.31
N TYR A 30 18.61 0.88 -8.39
CA TYR A 30 19.00 1.70 -7.24
C TYR A 30 19.76 2.96 -7.69
N THR A 31 20.72 2.83 -8.62
CA THR A 31 21.42 3.97 -9.20
C THR A 31 20.44 4.96 -9.83
N PHE A 32 19.47 4.47 -10.61
CA PHE A 32 18.47 5.31 -11.23
C PHE A 32 17.61 6.07 -10.21
N LEU A 33 17.18 5.40 -9.13
CA LEU A 33 16.39 6.02 -8.08
C LEU A 33 17.19 7.07 -7.29
N ASP A 34 18.47 6.78 -7.02
CA ASP A 34 19.39 7.71 -6.34
C ASP A 34 19.65 8.95 -7.21
N ASP A 35 19.88 8.76 -8.51
CA ASP A 35 20.01 9.85 -9.47
C ASP A 35 18.75 10.72 -9.57
N MET A 36 17.57 10.08 -9.59
CA MET A 36 16.31 10.80 -9.60
C MET A 36 16.14 11.68 -8.34
N ARG A 37 16.43 11.14 -7.17
CA ARG A 37 16.37 11.90 -5.92
C ARG A 37 17.38 13.06 -5.90
N GLY A 38 18.57 12.83 -6.41
CA GLY A 38 19.60 13.88 -6.51
C GLY A 38 19.22 15.02 -7.46
N ARG A 39 18.57 14.70 -8.58
CA ARG A 39 18.14 15.69 -9.57
C ARG A 39 16.82 16.39 -9.21
N PHE A 40 15.96 15.72 -8.52
CA PHE A 40 14.60 16.17 -8.21
C PHE A 40 14.26 15.93 -6.72
N PRO A 41 14.91 16.65 -5.80
CA PRO A 41 14.79 16.39 -4.37
C PRO A 41 13.38 16.62 -3.80
N ASP A 42 12.56 17.41 -4.50
CA ASP A 42 11.18 17.73 -4.08
C ASP A 42 10.14 16.72 -4.57
N ILE A 43 10.54 15.70 -5.35
CA ILE A 43 9.64 14.65 -5.83
C ILE A 43 9.49 13.56 -4.77
N LEU A 44 8.25 13.27 -4.40
CA LEU A 44 7.94 12.11 -3.57
C LEU A 44 7.89 10.84 -4.43
N GLN A 45 8.59 9.81 -3.99
CA GLN A 45 8.60 8.51 -4.64
C GLN A 45 7.66 7.54 -3.91
N GLU A 46 6.68 7.02 -4.64
CA GLU A 46 5.91 5.87 -4.21
C GLU A 46 6.49 4.60 -4.81
N ASN A 47 6.75 3.61 -3.97
CA ASN A 47 7.18 2.30 -4.41
C ASN A 47 6.00 1.35 -4.51
N CYS A 48 5.70 0.95 -5.73
CA CYS A 48 4.74 -0.09 -6.05
C CYS A 48 5.36 -1.07 -7.04
N ALA A 49 5.38 -2.32 -6.69
CA ALA A 49 5.81 -3.39 -7.57
C ALA A 49 4.81 -4.55 -7.46
N SER A 50 3.70 -4.46 -8.20
CA SER A 50 2.61 -5.44 -8.13
C SER A 50 2.20 -5.69 -6.67
N GLY A 51 1.89 -4.62 -5.94
CA GLY A 51 1.39 -4.70 -4.57
C GLY A 51 2.42 -5.16 -3.54
N GLY A 52 3.53 -4.47 -3.41
CA GLY A 52 4.44 -4.65 -2.29
C GLY A 52 5.58 -5.64 -2.50
N ARG A 53 5.85 -6.12 -3.71
CA ARG A 53 6.95 -7.07 -3.98
C ARG A 53 8.36 -6.53 -3.75
N ARG A 54 8.53 -5.21 -3.66
CA ARG A 54 9.81 -4.55 -3.40
C ARG A 54 9.82 -3.84 -2.06
N ILE A 55 9.33 -4.49 -1.02
CA ILE A 55 9.44 -4.03 0.36
C ILE A 55 10.71 -4.65 0.94
N ASP A 56 11.80 -3.90 0.90
CA ASP A 56 13.11 -4.29 1.44
C ASP A 56 13.86 -3.05 1.97
N LEU A 57 14.95 -3.25 2.69
CA LEU A 57 15.71 -2.17 3.34
C LEU A 57 16.29 -1.16 2.34
N GLU A 58 16.77 -1.63 1.19
CA GLU A 58 17.37 -0.77 0.17
C GLU A 58 16.31 0.12 -0.49
N MET A 59 15.14 -0.44 -0.79
CA MET A 59 14.03 0.36 -1.31
C MET A 59 13.46 1.30 -0.24
N ASN A 60 13.45 0.88 1.03
CA ASN A 60 13.00 1.74 2.13
C ASN A 60 13.88 2.99 2.32
N ALA A 61 15.16 2.89 2.00
CA ALA A 61 16.05 4.05 1.98
C ALA A 61 15.77 5.03 0.82
N ARG A 62 15.00 4.61 -0.20
CA ARG A 62 14.77 5.38 -1.44
C ARG A 62 13.34 5.84 -1.64
N ALA A 63 12.36 5.09 -1.17
CA ALA A 63 10.95 5.43 -1.31
C ALA A 63 10.42 6.20 -0.10
N HIS A 64 9.43 7.05 -0.33
CA HIS A 64 8.77 7.84 0.71
C HIS A 64 7.49 7.17 1.19
N VAL A 65 6.80 6.48 0.29
CA VAL A 65 5.55 5.79 0.55
C VAL A 65 5.49 4.49 -0.21
N TYR A 66 4.74 3.53 0.31
CA TYR A 66 4.61 2.19 -0.27
C TYR A 66 3.17 1.84 -0.59
N CYS A 67 2.92 1.39 -1.81
CA CYS A 67 1.77 0.55 -2.10
C CYS A 67 2.09 -0.85 -1.56
N ARG A 68 1.43 -1.22 -0.46
CA ARG A 68 1.73 -2.45 0.28
C ARG A 68 1.10 -3.70 -0.31
N SER A 69 0.03 -3.53 -1.11
CA SER A 69 -0.78 -4.65 -1.60
C SER A 69 -1.74 -4.19 -2.69
N ASP A 70 -1.98 -5.04 -3.68
CA ASP A 70 -3.04 -4.89 -4.68
C ASP A 70 -4.35 -5.57 -4.23
N TYR A 71 -4.49 -5.87 -2.96
CA TYR A 71 -5.53 -6.77 -2.45
C TYR A 71 -6.96 -6.23 -2.65
N PHE A 72 -7.12 -4.92 -2.71
CA PHE A 72 -8.42 -4.27 -2.89
C PHE A 72 -8.71 -3.83 -4.32
N ILE A 73 -7.74 -3.94 -5.21
CA ILE A 73 -7.90 -3.55 -6.62
C ILE A 73 -8.77 -4.59 -7.32
N GLY A 74 -9.94 -4.16 -7.78
CA GLY A 74 -10.84 -4.99 -8.59
C GLY A 74 -11.44 -6.21 -7.87
N GLN A 75 -11.34 -6.29 -6.56
CA GLN A 75 -11.91 -7.39 -5.77
C GLN A 75 -13.14 -6.94 -5.01
N LYS A 76 -14.13 -7.83 -4.92
CA LYS A 76 -15.26 -7.61 -4.01
C LYS A 76 -14.74 -7.66 -2.59
N PRO A 77 -15.15 -6.73 -1.72
CA PRO A 77 -14.84 -6.82 -0.31
C PRO A 77 -15.26 -8.18 0.22
N ASN A 78 -14.35 -8.82 0.89
CA ASN A 78 -14.60 -10.03 1.66
C ASN A 78 -13.90 -9.88 3.01
N ASP A 79 -14.29 -10.68 3.98
CA ASP A 79 -13.75 -10.61 5.33
C ASP A 79 -12.23 -10.75 5.36
N THR A 80 -11.67 -11.56 4.48
CA THR A 80 -10.22 -11.76 4.38
C THR A 80 -9.49 -10.49 3.94
N ALA A 81 -10.05 -9.71 3.03
CA ALA A 81 -9.44 -8.48 2.55
C ALA A 81 -9.27 -7.45 3.69
N PHE A 82 -10.30 -7.33 4.54
CA PHE A 82 -10.27 -6.40 5.68
C PHE A 82 -9.27 -6.83 6.74
N ILE A 83 -9.24 -8.12 7.05
CA ILE A 83 -8.28 -8.71 7.98
C ILE A 83 -6.85 -8.48 7.50
N LEU A 84 -6.57 -8.74 6.24
CA LEU A 84 -5.24 -8.50 5.66
C LEU A 84 -4.87 -7.01 5.66
N GLY A 85 -5.83 -6.11 5.45
CA GLY A 85 -5.62 -4.67 5.56
C GLY A 85 -5.24 -4.24 6.98
N GLN A 86 -5.95 -4.74 7.98
CA GLN A 86 -5.65 -4.50 9.40
C GLN A 86 -4.28 -5.06 9.79
N ASN A 87 -4.01 -6.32 9.43
CA ASN A 87 -2.74 -6.98 9.71
C ASN A 87 -1.56 -6.24 9.06
N ALA A 88 -1.71 -5.80 7.81
CA ALA A 88 -0.69 -5.02 7.15
C ALA A 88 -0.44 -3.68 7.86
N THR A 89 -1.48 -3.01 8.36
CA THR A 89 -1.29 -1.78 9.14
C THR A 89 -0.59 -2.06 10.46
N LEU A 90 -1.01 -3.07 11.21
CA LEU A 90 -0.41 -3.42 12.50
C LEU A 90 1.06 -3.84 12.35
N ASN A 91 1.36 -4.70 11.38
CA ASN A 91 2.66 -5.37 11.31
C ASN A 91 3.69 -4.62 10.45
N LEU A 92 3.26 -3.82 9.45
CA LEU A 92 4.20 -3.09 8.59
C LEU A 92 4.49 -1.68 9.08
N THR A 93 3.55 -1.00 9.75
CA THR A 93 3.75 0.40 10.15
C THR A 93 4.99 0.64 11.02
N PRO A 94 5.41 -0.25 11.93
CA PRO A 94 6.66 -0.08 12.67
C PRO A 94 7.92 0.01 11.81
N TYR A 95 7.87 -0.55 10.60
CA TYR A 95 9.01 -0.60 9.65
C TYR A 95 8.81 0.33 8.46
N LEU A 96 7.57 0.55 8.07
CA LEU A 96 7.14 1.35 6.92
C LEU A 96 6.05 2.33 7.38
N PRO A 97 6.40 3.49 7.93
CA PRO A 97 5.42 4.42 8.50
C PRO A 97 4.45 4.99 7.47
N PHE A 98 4.88 5.09 6.19
CA PHE A 98 4.04 5.56 5.09
C PHE A 98 3.76 4.43 4.10
N GLN A 99 2.64 3.75 4.30
CA GLN A 99 2.24 2.63 3.47
C GLN A 99 0.72 2.53 3.37
N GLY A 100 0.22 2.00 2.27
CA GLY A 100 -1.19 1.83 2.04
C GLY A 100 -1.50 0.98 0.82
N CYS A 101 -2.78 0.89 0.52
CA CYS A 101 -3.28 0.26 -0.68
C CYS A 101 -4.44 1.08 -1.25
N GLU A 102 -4.81 0.79 -2.48
CA GLU A 102 -5.98 1.39 -3.09
C GLU A 102 -7.25 0.77 -2.51
N PHE A 103 -8.22 1.62 -2.22
CA PHE A 103 -9.54 1.24 -1.77
C PHE A 103 -10.56 1.58 -2.86
N ASN A 104 -11.00 0.57 -3.57
CA ASN A 104 -12.04 0.64 -4.57
C ASN A 104 -13.38 0.33 -3.91
N CYS A 105 -14.26 1.30 -3.79
CA CYS A 105 -15.33 1.23 -2.82
C CYS A 105 -16.73 1.63 -3.29
N VAL A 106 -17.12 1.28 -4.51
CA VAL A 106 -18.51 1.44 -4.92
C VAL A 106 -19.06 0.13 -5.46
N PRO A 107 -20.21 -0.28 -5.00
CA PRO A 107 -21.23 0.39 -4.18
C PRO A 107 -21.21 -0.06 -2.71
N VAL A 108 -20.26 0.35 -1.90
CA VAL A 108 -20.18 -0.16 -0.53
C VAL A 108 -20.43 0.93 0.49
N ASN A 109 -21.48 0.79 1.26
CA ASN A 109 -21.71 1.52 2.50
C ASN A 109 -21.22 0.69 3.70
N ASP A 110 -20.01 0.13 3.60
CA ASP A 110 -19.43 -0.67 4.67
C ASP A 110 -18.35 0.12 5.39
N ASP A 111 -18.72 0.71 6.51
CA ASP A 111 -17.83 1.49 7.35
C ASP A 111 -16.66 0.63 7.88
N TYR A 112 -16.94 -0.62 8.26
CA TYR A 112 -15.91 -1.51 8.78
C TYR A 112 -14.85 -1.78 7.74
N ALA A 113 -15.27 -2.07 6.52
CA ALA A 113 -14.37 -2.25 5.39
C ALA A 113 -13.49 -1.02 5.18
N ALA A 114 -14.10 0.16 5.06
CA ALA A 114 -13.39 1.40 4.81
C ALA A 114 -12.39 1.72 5.91
N PHE A 115 -12.80 1.67 7.17
CA PHE A 115 -11.94 2.04 8.30
C PHE A 115 -10.86 1.01 8.59
N SER A 116 -11.05 -0.25 8.22
CA SER A 116 -10.05 -1.31 8.37
C SER A 116 -8.82 -1.12 7.48
N ILE A 117 -8.92 -0.37 6.40
CA ILE A 117 -7.82 -0.20 5.44
C ILE A 117 -7.20 1.18 5.46
N ILE A 118 -7.81 2.15 6.13
CA ILE A 118 -7.26 3.50 6.24
C ILE A 118 -5.91 3.44 6.95
N SER A 119 -4.88 3.90 6.24
CA SER A 119 -3.50 3.98 6.71
C SER A 119 -2.86 5.25 6.13
N SER A 120 -1.60 5.48 6.43
CA SER A 120 -0.86 6.68 6.01
C SER A 120 -0.78 6.87 4.49
N GLY A 121 -0.79 5.79 3.71
CA GLY A 121 -0.72 5.80 2.25
C GLY A 121 -1.97 5.27 1.55
N THR A 122 -3.13 5.30 2.19
CA THR A 122 -4.37 4.81 1.56
C THR A 122 -4.84 5.75 0.44
N VAL A 123 -5.09 5.18 -0.72
CA VAL A 123 -5.72 5.84 -1.88
C VAL A 123 -7.17 5.41 -1.94
N ILE A 124 -8.09 6.37 -1.92
CA ILE A 124 -9.53 6.10 -2.00
C ILE A 124 -10.00 6.44 -3.41
N THR A 125 -10.39 5.43 -4.17
CA THR A 125 -10.83 5.58 -5.56
C THR A 125 -12.30 5.19 -5.68
N PRO A 126 -13.17 6.09 -6.13
CA PRO A 126 -14.55 5.73 -6.47
C PRO A 126 -14.55 4.87 -7.74
N SER A 127 -14.52 3.57 -7.56
CA SER A 127 -14.60 2.60 -8.66
C SER A 127 -15.58 1.48 -8.32
N ASP A 128 -16.14 0.82 -9.32
CA ASP A 128 -16.84 -0.43 -9.11
C ASP A 128 -15.85 -1.59 -8.92
N PHE A 129 -16.35 -2.71 -8.38
CA PHE A 129 -15.51 -3.87 -8.08
C PHE A 129 -14.95 -4.61 -9.30
N ASP A 130 -15.37 -4.23 -10.48
CA ASP A 130 -14.86 -4.80 -11.74
C ASP A 130 -13.58 -4.08 -12.22
N GLY A 131 -12.99 -3.23 -11.36
CA GLY A 131 -11.73 -2.52 -11.64
C GLY A 131 -11.89 -1.35 -12.59
N GLY A 132 -13.13 -0.92 -12.85
CA GLY A 132 -13.44 0.20 -13.72
C GLY A 132 -13.69 1.50 -12.97
N ILE A 133 -13.41 2.61 -13.62
CA ILE A 133 -13.88 3.92 -13.17
C ILE A 133 -15.42 3.90 -13.21
N ILE A 134 -16.07 4.44 -12.17
CA ILE A 134 -17.52 4.57 -12.15
C ILE A 134 -17.96 5.37 -13.38
N ARG A 135 -18.68 4.72 -14.28
CA ARG A 135 -19.21 5.33 -15.51
C ARG A 135 -20.64 5.83 -15.33
N ARG A 136 -21.26 5.58 -14.19
CA ARG A 136 -22.58 6.09 -13.81
C ARG A 136 -22.48 7.29 -12.88
N LYS A 137 -23.54 8.04 -12.75
CA LYS A 137 -23.61 9.12 -11.77
C LYS A 137 -23.55 8.51 -10.35
N ILE A 138 -22.66 9.04 -9.53
CA ILE A 138 -22.60 8.72 -8.10
C ILE A 138 -23.85 9.31 -7.43
N THR A 139 -24.51 8.53 -6.57
CA THR A 139 -25.70 8.98 -5.85
C THR A 139 -25.32 9.91 -4.69
N ASP A 140 -26.28 10.67 -4.19
CA ASP A 140 -26.07 11.56 -3.05
C ASP A 140 -25.70 10.77 -1.78
N ALA A 141 -26.26 9.57 -1.60
CA ALA A 141 -25.92 8.69 -0.48
C ALA A 141 -24.48 8.18 -0.56
N GLU A 142 -24.01 7.78 -1.74
CA GLU A 142 -22.62 7.40 -1.97
C GLU A 142 -21.69 8.58 -1.75
N THR A 143 -22.04 9.75 -2.22
CA THR A 143 -21.27 10.98 -2.00
C THR A 143 -21.14 11.31 -0.51
N ALA A 144 -22.24 11.21 0.24
CA ALA A 144 -22.23 11.45 1.69
C ALA A 144 -21.35 10.42 2.41
N TRP A 145 -21.40 9.15 2.01
CA TRP A 145 -20.57 8.10 2.59
C TRP A 145 -19.09 8.30 2.28
N PHE A 146 -18.73 8.61 1.03
CA PHE A 146 -17.36 8.96 0.67
C PHE A 146 -16.83 10.12 1.50
N LYS A 147 -17.63 11.19 1.64
CA LYS A 147 -17.25 12.33 2.46
C LYS A 147 -16.92 11.91 3.89
N LYS A 148 -17.74 11.05 4.49
CA LYS A 148 -17.49 10.51 5.83
C LYS A 148 -16.15 9.78 5.91
N VAL A 149 -15.84 8.91 4.94
CA VAL A 149 -14.58 8.16 4.88
C VAL A 149 -13.39 9.11 4.71
N PHE A 150 -13.49 10.08 3.81
CA PHE A 150 -12.45 11.09 3.61
C PHE A 150 -12.24 11.96 4.86
N ASP A 151 -13.29 12.37 5.53
CA ASP A 151 -13.20 13.18 6.75
C ASP A 151 -12.44 12.44 7.86
N VAL A 152 -12.62 11.12 7.97
CA VAL A 152 -11.83 10.29 8.90
C VAL A 152 -10.37 10.21 8.43
N ALA A 153 -10.11 9.89 7.17
CA ALA A 153 -8.76 9.79 6.64
C ALA A 153 -7.98 11.10 6.82
N VAL A 154 -8.61 12.25 6.54
CA VAL A 154 -7.99 13.58 6.73
C VAL A 154 -7.68 13.86 8.20
N ARG A 155 -8.59 13.52 9.12
CA ARG A 155 -8.36 13.69 10.56
C ARG A 155 -7.21 12.84 11.09
N MET A 156 -6.99 11.66 10.49
CA MET A 156 -5.90 10.77 10.89
C MET A 156 -4.51 11.23 10.41
N ARG A 157 -4.43 12.04 9.34
CA ARG A 157 -3.15 12.45 8.72
C ARG A 157 -2.12 13.02 9.71
N PRO A 158 -2.47 13.92 10.65
CA PRO A 158 -1.49 14.44 11.59
C PRO A 158 -0.85 13.36 12.46
N PHE A 159 -1.62 12.34 12.82
CA PHE A 159 -1.17 11.27 13.71
C PHE A 159 -0.21 10.29 13.01
N TYR A 160 -0.24 10.17 11.68
CA TYR A 160 0.71 9.36 10.94
C TYR A 160 2.13 9.93 10.91
N MET A 161 2.31 11.18 11.34
CA MET A 161 3.62 11.83 11.50
C MET A 161 4.19 11.68 12.92
N GLY A 162 3.46 11.03 13.80
CA GLY A 162 3.84 10.78 15.20
C GLY A 162 4.20 9.32 15.46
N ASP A 163 4.00 8.91 16.69
CA ASP A 163 4.35 7.57 17.15
C ASP A 163 3.26 6.55 16.84
N PHE A 164 3.67 5.33 16.57
CA PHE A 164 2.78 4.20 16.34
C PHE A 164 2.98 3.13 17.42
N TYR A 165 1.88 2.74 18.07
CA TYR A 165 1.87 1.75 19.15
C TYR A 165 0.98 0.58 18.76
N PRO A 166 1.53 -0.62 18.47
CA PRO A 166 0.74 -1.83 18.40
C PRO A 166 0.19 -2.16 19.79
N LEU A 167 -1.13 -2.35 19.89
CA LEU A 167 -1.82 -2.67 21.15
C LEU A 167 -2.16 -4.15 21.29
N THR A 168 -2.02 -4.88 20.21
CA THR A 168 -2.15 -6.36 20.17
C THR A 168 -0.89 -6.93 19.56
N ASP A 169 -0.66 -8.21 19.83
CA ASP A 169 0.41 -8.99 19.20
C ASP A 169 0.18 -9.11 17.69
N GLU A 170 1.21 -9.60 16.99
CA GLU A 170 1.10 -9.95 15.57
C GLU A 170 -0.08 -10.89 15.34
N THR A 171 -0.96 -10.49 14.44
CA THR A 171 -2.13 -11.29 14.09
C THR A 171 -1.87 -11.98 12.76
N GLY A 172 -2.17 -13.29 12.70
CA GLY A 172 -2.22 -14.03 11.44
C GLY A 172 -3.43 -13.62 10.58
N ALA A 173 -3.64 -14.29 9.47
CA ALA A 173 -4.79 -14.06 8.58
C ALA A 173 -6.13 -14.58 9.16
N GLY A 174 -6.17 -14.90 10.44
CA GLY A 174 -7.39 -15.33 11.15
C GLY A 174 -8.30 -14.15 11.49
N ASN A 175 -9.58 -14.44 11.68
CA ASN A 175 -10.61 -13.46 12.07
C ASN A 175 -11.11 -13.66 13.51
N ASP A 176 -10.41 -14.43 14.29
CA ASP A 176 -10.74 -14.82 15.67
C ASP A 176 -9.98 -14.02 16.74
N VAL A 177 -9.20 -13.04 16.32
CA VAL A 177 -8.38 -12.20 17.19
C VAL A 177 -8.66 -10.71 16.98
N TRP A 178 -8.53 -9.93 18.06
CA TRP A 178 -8.56 -8.48 17.96
C TRP A 178 -7.27 -7.95 17.35
N CYS A 179 -7.40 -6.96 16.47
CA CYS A 179 -6.30 -6.22 15.90
C CYS A 179 -6.47 -4.74 16.29
N ALA A 180 -5.53 -4.21 17.06
CA ALA A 180 -5.61 -2.85 17.56
C ALA A 180 -4.24 -2.15 17.59
N TRP A 181 -4.27 -0.85 17.29
CA TRP A 181 -3.11 0.04 17.37
C TRP A 181 -3.54 1.45 17.76
N GLN A 182 -2.59 2.23 18.20
CA GLN A 182 -2.77 3.64 18.48
C GLN A 182 -1.72 4.44 17.70
N CYS A 183 -2.14 5.55 17.14
CA CYS A 183 -1.23 6.57 16.64
C CYS A 183 -1.30 7.76 17.60
N ASP A 184 -0.15 8.30 18.01
CA ASP A 184 -0.05 9.45 18.89
C ASP A 184 0.88 10.50 18.28
N ARG A 185 0.49 11.75 18.38
CA ARG A 185 1.32 12.87 18.01
C ARG A 185 1.39 13.82 19.18
N PRO A 186 2.48 13.77 19.93
CA PRO A 186 2.74 14.79 20.95
C PRO A 186 2.85 16.17 20.26
N ASP A 187 2.24 17.16 20.88
CA ASP A 187 2.21 18.57 20.42
C ASP A 187 3.61 19.18 20.32
#